data_35fcde7d0edf2878f89ab69474c40897
#
_entry.id   35fcde7d0edf2878f89ab69474c40897
#
_cell.length_a   1.000
_cell.length_b   1.000
_cell.length_c   1.000
_cell.angle_alpha   90.00
_cell.angle_beta   90.00
_cell.angle_gamma   90.00
#
_symmetry.space_group_name_H-M   'P 1'
#
loop_
_entity.id
_entity.type
_entity.pdbx_description
1 polymer ?
#
loop_
_entity_poly.entity_id
_entity_poly.type
_entity_poly.pdbx_seq_one_letter_code
_entity_poly.pdbx_strand_id
1 'polypeptide(L)'
;MPGVDDDSWLADLLQHRAPLLADAGIAAELAATLGTRGVALDEGGRVTRALLAALDGTWERGWQPADVAHAARRQVGAGAVPLLVALVAEHARRSDAASRAPESWVGQLRELGALEGAPPAGTAVAAWHRAERRAPAEAWRIVLQLTGLLHTTVHLELLVPPPSRWGAARPRATGPVVDDDRALRRIRGLLAKAESTAFPEEAEALTAKAQELMTRHAVDAALLGDGSPSGIDVDTRRVHVADPYARAKTQLLGAVAEANGVRLVWYQGLGIATLVGVRADLDAVELLFTSLLLQVAQALAAAERQEGRRSSSRTFRRAFLLGYAHRIGERLAVATRDVVDSRRGGLITAETSGRSGGA
;
A
#
# COMPACT_ATOMS: atom_id res chain seq x y z
N MET A 1 -16.50 -2.70 -47.14
CA MET A 1 -16.16 -3.48 -45.93
C MET A 1 -17.45 -3.84 -45.26
N PRO A 2 -17.80 -5.11 -45.05
CA PRO A 2 -19.01 -5.49 -44.35
C PRO A 2 -18.90 -5.00 -42.90
N GLY A 3 -19.99 -4.40 -42.37
CA GLY A 3 -20.07 -3.95 -41.01
C GLY A 3 -19.88 -5.13 -40.04
N VAL A 4 -18.69 -5.28 -39.52
CA VAL A 4 -18.51 -5.99 -38.26
C VAL A 4 -19.35 -5.22 -37.26
N ASP A 5 -20.31 -5.92 -36.66
CA ASP A 5 -21.18 -5.36 -35.62
C ASP A 5 -20.27 -4.71 -34.59
N ASP A 6 -20.26 -3.37 -34.51
CA ASP A 6 -19.33 -2.61 -33.65
C ASP A 6 -19.41 -3.10 -32.21
N ASP A 7 -20.52 -3.69 -31.85
CA ASP A 7 -20.82 -4.27 -30.54
C ASP A 7 -20.06 -5.57 -30.27
N SER A 8 -20.00 -6.46 -31.24
CA SER A 8 -19.26 -7.74 -31.13
C SER A 8 -17.77 -7.52 -31.08
N TRP A 9 -17.25 -6.57 -31.88
CA TRP A 9 -15.84 -6.21 -31.88
C TRP A 9 -15.38 -5.61 -30.55
N LEU A 10 -16.18 -4.69 -29.97
CA LEU A 10 -15.83 -4.08 -28.68
C LEU A 10 -15.83 -5.11 -27.55
N ALA A 11 -16.79 -6.04 -27.55
CA ALA A 11 -16.82 -7.12 -26.58
C ALA A 11 -15.58 -8.03 -26.70
N ASP A 12 -15.20 -8.44 -27.94
CA ASP A 12 -14.00 -9.22 -28.20
C ASP A 12 -12.72 -8.48 -27.72
N LEU A 13 -12.63 -7.17 -28.01
CA LEU A 13 -11.51 -6.34 -27.59
C LEU A 13 -11.37 -6.32 -26.05
N LEU A 14 -12.46 -6.09 -25.33
CA LEU A 14 -12.44 -5.92 -23.87
C LEU A 14 -12.27 -7.24 -23.11
N GLN A 15 -12.53 -8.39 -23.75
CA GLN A 15 -12.42 -9.71 -23.13
C GLN A 15 -11.17 -10.49 -23.60
N HIS A 16 -11.00 -10.66 -24.89
CA HIS A 16 -9.98 -11.56 -25.44
C HIS A 16 -8.70 -10.84 -25.84
N ARG A 17 -8.77 -9.55 -26.21
CA ARG A 17 -7.62 -8.74 -26.61
C ARG A 17 -7.22 -7.69 -25.56
N ALA A 18 -7.88 -7.71 -24.43
CA ALA A 18 -7.63 -6.78 -23.32
C ALA A 18 -6.14 -6.64 -22.92
N PRO A 19 -5.32 -7.70 -22.87
CA PRO A 19 -3.90 -7.56 -22.56
C PRO A 19 -3.13 -6.62 -23.49
N LEU A 20 -3.53 -6.49 -24.78
CA LEU A 20 -2.91 -5.55 -25.72
C LEU A 20 -3.13 -4.10 -25.32
N LEU A 21 -4.21 -3.80 -24.57
CA LEU A 21 -4.56 -2.47 -24.11
C LEU A 21 -3.67 -1.96 -22.97
N ALA A 22 -2.80 -2.80 -22.42
CA ALA A 22 -1.73 -2.39 -21.52
C ALA A 22 -0.66 -1.55 -22.22
N ASP A 23 -0.52 -1.68 -23.55
CA ASP A 23 0.30 -0.78 -24.36
C ASP A 23 -0.41 0.58 -24.52
N ALA A 24 0.25 1.63 -24.04
CA ALA A 24 -0.32 2.97 -24.05
C ALA A 24 -0.53 3.54 -25.47
N GLY A 25 0.30 3.14 -26.45
CA GLY A 25 0.19 3.56 -27.84
C GLY A 25 -1.05 2.93 -28.49
N ILE A 26 -1.20 1.61 -28.37
CA ILE A 26 -2.37 0.87 -28.87
C ILE A 26 -3.66 1.42 -28.26
N ALA A 27 -3.68 1.61 -26.94
CA ALA A 27 -4.84 2.18 -26.26
C ALA A 27 -5.18 3.60 -26.74
N ALA A 28 -4.18 4.44 -27.00
CA ALA A 28 -4.37 5.81 -27.48
C ALA A 28 -4.93 5.85 -28.91
N GLU A 29 -4.42 5.04 -29.83
CA GLU A 29 -4.91 4.95 -31.22
C GLU A 29 -6.36 4.47 -31.29
N LEU A 30 -6.69 3.43 -30.52
CA LEU A 30 -8.04 2.91 -30.43
C LEU A 30 -8.99 3.93 -29.80
N ALA A 31 -8.57 4.62 -28.75
CA ALA A 31 -9.36 5.66 -28.09
C ALA A 31 -9.67 6.83 -29.03
N ALA A 32 -8.70 7.27 -29.82
CA ALA A 32 -8.89 8.32 -30.83
C ALA A 32 -9.91 7.88 -31.89
N THR A 33 -9.80 6.63 -32.35
CA THR A 33 -10.73 6.06 -33.34
C THR A 33 -12.16 5.99 -32.78
N LEU A 34 -12.34 5.45 -31.54
CA LEU A 34 -13.65 5.35 -30.90
C LEU A 34 -14.26 6.73 -30.64
N GLY A 35 -13.44 7.67 -30.18
CA GLY A 35 -13.87 9.06 -29.96
C GLY A 35 -14.33 9.75 -31.24
N THR A 36 -13.59 9.58 -32.35
CA THR A 36 -13.93 10.17 -33.64
C THR A 36 -15.19 9.56 -34.25
N ARG A 37 -15.42 8.25 -34.03
CA ARG A 37 -16.65 7.57 -34.50
C ARG A 37 -17.85 7.87 -33.65
N GLY A 38 -17.71 8.56 -32.52
CA GLY A 38 -18.79 8.86 -31.61
C GLY A 38 -19.38 7.64 -30.90
N VAL A 39 -18.56 6.57 -30.73
CA VAL A 39 -19.00 5.35 -30.05
C VAL A 39 -19.31 5.69 -28.59
N ALA A 40 -20.54 5.36 -28.16
CA ALA A 40 -20.98 5.60 -26.79
C ALA A 40 -20.14 4.81 -25.80
N LEU A 41 -19.64 5.47 -24.76
CA LEU A 41 -18.63 4.91 -23.84
C LEU A 41 -19.11 3.66 -23.10
N ASP A 42 -20.38 3.54 -22.76
CA ASP A 42 -20.93 2.41 -22.01
C ASP A 42 -22.37 2.10 -22.39
N GLU A 43 -22.64 1.95 -23.67
CA GLU A 43 -23.97 1.60 -24.15
C GLU A 43 -24.40 0.22 -23.61
N GLY A 44 -25.62 0.18 -23.07
CA GLY A 44 -26.13 -1.06 -22.44
C GLY A 44 -25.30 -1.60 -21.27
N GLY A 45 -24.36 -0.81 -20.73
CA GLY A 45 -23.53 -1.18 -19.57
C GLY A 45 -22.47 -2.25 -19.88
N ARG A 46 -22.09 -2.42 -21.15
CA ARG A 46 -21.13 -3.45 -21.58
C ARG A 46 -19.74 -3.24 -21.05
N VAL A 47 -19.25 -2.01 -21.13
CA VAL A 47 -17.91 -1.65 -20.65
C VAL A 47 -17.82 -1.83 -19.13
N THR A 48 -18.83 -1.35 -18.40
CA THR A 48 -18.89 -1.56 -16.94
C THR A 48 -18.87 -3.04 -16.58
N ARG A 49 -19.65 -3.89 -17.28
CA ARG A 49 -19.65 -5.34 -17.01
C ARG A 49 -18.29 -5.98 -17.30
N ALA A 50 -17.64 -5.63 -18.40
CA ALA A 50 -16.29 -6.13 -18.74
C ALA A 50 -15.25 -5.74 -17.68
N LEU A 51 -15.26 -4.49 -17.24
CA LEU A 51 -14.34 -4.01 -16.20
C LEU A 51 -14.61 -4.65 -14.83
N LEU A 52 -15.86 -4.90 -14.47
CA LEU A 52 -16.20 -5.60 -13.23
C LEU A 52 -15.74 -7.06 -13.28
N ALA A 53 -15.92 -7.75 -14.42
CA ALA A 53 -15.41 -9.11 -14.59
C ALA A 53 -13.87 -9.16 -14.54
N ALA A 54 -13.18 -8.15 -15.09
CA ALA A 54 -11.74 -8.01 -14.98
C ALA A 54 -11.27 -7.77 -13.53
N LEU A 55 -12.04 -7.00 -12.76
CA LEU A 55 -11.82 -6.81 -11.32
C LEU A 55 -11.98 -8.14 -10.57
N ASP A 56 -13.04 -8.92 -10.84
CA ASP A 56 -13.21 -10.25 -10.22
C ASP A 56 -11.96 -11.11 -10.43
N GLY A 57 -11.46 -11.19 -11.69
CA GLY A 57 -10.23 -11.89 -11.99
C GLY A 57 -8.99 -11.31 -11.29
N THR A 58 -8.97 -10.01 -11.06
CA THR A 58 -7.87 -9.33 -10.36
C THR A 58 -7.86 -9.69 -8.87
N TRP A 59 -9.04 -9.77 -8.24
CA TRP A 59 -9.18 -10.22 -6.85
C TRP A 59 -8.72 -11.67 -6.65
N GLU A 60 -9.07 -12.57 -7.59
CA GLU A 60 -8.63 -13.96 -7.55
C GLU A 60 -7.09 -14.11 -7.68
N ARG A 61 -6.42 -13.15 -8.30
CA ARG A 61 -4.95 -13.08 -8.36
C ARG A 61 -4.31 -12.46 -7.11
N GLY A 62 -5.07 -12.26 -6.03
CA GLY A 62 -4.57 -11.82 -4.73
C GLY A 62 -4.45 -10.30 -4.57
N TRP A 63 -4.96 -9.51 -5.51
CA TRP A 63 -4.97 -8.05 -5.40
C TRP A 63 -6.08 -7.58 -4.46
N GLN A 64 -5.85 -6.42 -3.84
CA GLN A 64 -6.79 -5.76 -2.95
C GLN A 64 -7.17 -4.37 -3.50
N PRO A 65 -8.23 -3.71 -3.01
CA PRO A 65 -8.68 -2.41 -3.52
C PRO A 65 -7.58 -1.34 -3.56
N ALA A 66 -6.78 -1.24 -2.51
CA ALA A 66 -5.68 -0.27 -2.44
C ALA A 66 -4.54 -0.59 -3.43
N ASP A 67 -4.27 -1.88 -3.69
CA ASP A 67 -3.25 -2.31 -4.66
C ASP A 67 -3.63 -1.85 -6.07
N VAL A 68 -4.89 -2.10 -6.46
CA VAL A 68 -5.37 -1.73 -7.80
C VAL A 68 -5.43 -0.21 -7.96
N ALA A 69 -5.83 0.52 -6.92
CA ALA A 69 -5.83 1.99 -6.93
C ALA A 69 -4.41 2.55 -7.08
N HIS A 70 -3.44 1.96 -6.39
CA HIS A 70 -2.03 2.32 -6.53
C HIS A 70 -1.51 2.04 -7.94
N ALA A 71 -1.78 0.85 -8.49
CA ALA A 71 -1.35 0.47 -9.83
C ALA A 71 -2.01 1.34 -10.91
N ALA A 72 -3.30 1.63 -10.81
CA ALA A 72 -4.00 2.49 -11.74
C ALA A 72 -3.41 3.92 -11.75
N ARG A 73 -3.15 4.47 -10.57
CA ARG A 73 -2.49 5.79 -10.44
C ARG A 73 -1.10 5.79 -11.07
N ARG A 74 -0.33 4.73 -10.88
CA ARG A 74 1.06 4.61 -11.34
C ARG A 74 1.16 4.36 -12.83
N GLN A 75 0.35 3.45 -13.38
CA GLN A 75 0.50 2.97 -14.76
C GLN A 75 -0.41 3.68 -15.76
N VAL A 76 -1.62 4.04 -15.33
CA VAL A 76 -2.59 4.75 -16.19
C VAL A 76 -2.58 6.25 -15.92
N GLY A 77 -2.41 6.64 -14.66
CA GLY A 77 -2.35 8.02 -14.20
C GLY A 77 -3.45 8.36 -13.20
N ALA A 78 -3.30 9.51 -12.53
CA ALA A 78 -4.23 9.95 -11.49
C ALA A 78 -5.68 10.08 -12.00
N GLY A 79 -5.87 10.41 -13.28
CA GLY A 79 -7.19 10.53 -13.90
C GLY A 79 -7.98 9.23 -14.02
N ALA A 80 -7.35 8.06 -13.86
CA ALA A 80 -8.02 6.77 -13.87
C ALA A 80 -8.61 6.39 -12.49
N VAL A 81 -8.09 7.00 -11.43
CA VAL A 81 -8.50 6.64 -10.05
C VAL A 81 -9.99 6.85 -9.80
N PRO A 82 -10.64 7.97 -10.23
CA PRO A 82 -12.08 8.15 -10.02
C PRO A 82 -12.92 7.07 -10.70
N LEU A 83 -12.56 6.64 -11.92
CA LEU A 83 -13.24 5.53 -12.59
C LEU A 83 -13.07 4.22 -11.82
N LEU A 84 -11.83 3.92 -11.41
CA LEU A 84 -11.57 2.70 -10.63
C LEU A 84 -12.36 2.70 -9.32
N VAL A 85 -12.39 3.80 -8.58
CA VAL A 85 -13.15 3.91 -7.33
C VAL A 85 -14.65 3.68 -7.59
N ALA A 86 -15.20 4.23 -8.67
CA ALA A 86 -16.60 3.98 -9.04
C ALA A 86 -16.88 2.50 -9.34
N LEU A 87 -15.97 1.81 -10.03
CA LEU A 87 -16.05 0.36 -10.30
C LEU A 87 -15.93 -0.47 -9.02
N VAL A 88 -14.97 -0.15 -8.16
CA VAL A 88 -14.77 -0.81 -6.87
C VAL A 88 -16.00 -0.61 -5.97
N ALA A 89 -16.59 0.58 -5.94
CA ALA A 89 -17.81 0.87 -5.20
C ALA A 89 -19.01 0.05 -5.74
N GLU A 90 -19.16 -0.06 -7.06
CA GLU A 90 -20.21 -0.90 -7.65
C GLU A 90 -19.99 -2.38 -7.35
N HIS A 91 -18.74 -2.86 -7.46
CA HIS A 91 -18.38 -4.22 -7.08
C HIS A 91 -18.65 -4.49 -5.59
N ALA A 92 -18.28 -3.57 -4.71
CA ALA A 92 -18.50 -3.70 -3.26
C ALA A 92 -19.99 -3.83 -2.90
N ARG A 93 -20.85 -3.09 -3.59
CA ARG A 93 -22.31 -3.21 -3.42
C ARG A 93 -22.84 -4.57 -3.91
N ARG A 94 -22.38 -5.03 -5.09
CA ARG A 94 -22.83 -6.31 -5.67
C ARG A 94 -22.41 -7.53 -4.84
N SER A 95 -21.22 -7.46 -4.25
CA SER A 95 -20.66 -8.53 -3.42
C SER A 95 -21.06 -8.45 -1.94
N ASP A 96 -21.81 -7.41 -1.54
CA ASP A 96 -22.12 -7.09 -0.15
C ASP A 96 -20.84 -7.02 0.72
N ALA A 97 -19.81 -6.34 0.20
CA ALA A 97 -18.49 -6.28 0.83
C ALA A 97 -18.54 -5.66 2.23
N ALA A 98 -19.43 -4.70 2.47
CA ALA A 98 -19.54 -4.05 3.77
C ALA A 98 -19.84 -5.02 4.92
N SER A 99 -20.60 -6.11 4.64
CA SER A 99 -20.97 -7.11 5.65
C SER A 99 -20.17 -8.41 5.56
N ARG A 100 -19.63 -8.75 4.38
CA ARG A 100 -19.01 -10.06 4.11
C ARG A 100 -17.50 -10.03 4.04
N ALA A 101 -16.92 -8.90 3.62
CA ALA A 101 -15.49 -8.80 3.44
C ALA A 101 -14.73 -8.79 4.77
N PRO A 102 -13.45 -9.23 4.78
CA PRO A 102 -12.55 -9.03 5.92
C PRO A 102 -12.42 -7.55 6.29
N GLU A 103 -12.21 -7.24 7.58
CA GLU A 103 -12.16 -5.85 8.06
C GLU A 103 -11.05 -5.02 7.38
N SER A 104 -9.89 -5.62 7.08
CA SER A 104 -8.82 -4.96 6.33
C SER A 104 -9.25 -4.55 4.92
N TRP A 105 -10.09 -5.36 4.27
CA TRP A 105 -10.67 -5.03 2.96
C TRP A 105 -11.68 -3.88 3.07
N VAL A 106 -12.56 -3.95 4.07
CA VAL A 106 -13.54 -2.89 4.34
C VAL A 106 -12.84 -1.57 4.70
N GLY A 107 -11.73 -1.62 5.46
CA GLY A 107 -10.87 -0.47 5.73
C GLY A 107 -10.38 0.21 4.45
N GLN A 108 -9.83 -0.57 3.52
CA GLN A 108 -9.36 -0.05 2.22
C GLN A 108 -10.50 0.56 1.39
N LEU A 109 -11.70 -0.05 1.40
CA LEU A 109 -12.86 0.52 0.72
C LEU A 109 -13.28 1.88 1.30
N ARG A 110 -13.20 2.04 2.64
CA ARG A 110 -13.46 3.33 3.31
C ARG A 110 -12.41 4.37 2.96
N GLU A 111 -11.13 4.01 3.00
CA GLU A 111 -10.02 4.90 2.62
C GLU A 111 -10.11 5.39 1.18
N LEU A 112 -10.61 4.55 0.28
CA LEU A 112 -10.88 4.90 -1.12
C LEU A 112 -12.17 5.70 -1.31
N GLY A 113 -13.01 5.86 -0.28
CA GLY A 113 -14.35 6.45 -0.39
C GLY A 113 -15.34 5.57 -1.17
N ALA A 114 -15.04 4.27 -1.36
CA ALA A 114 -15.85 3.36 -2.17
C ALA A 114 -17.14 2.87 -1.47
N LEU A 115 -17.28 3.11 -0.18
CA LEU A 115 -18.49 2.80 0.59
C LEU A 115 -19.37 4.02 0.84
N GLU A 116 -18.96 5.20 0.38
CA GLU A 116 -19.66 6.45 0.62
C GLU A 116 -20.66 6.78 -0.51
N GLY A 117 -21.71 7.50 -0.15
CA GLY A 117 -22.69 8.04 -1.09
C GLY A 117 -23.76 7.04 -1.55
N ALA A 118 -24.78 7.58 -2.22
CA ALA A 118 -25.85 6.80 -2.85
C ALA A 118 -25.36 6.16 -4.16
N PRO A 119 -25.92 5.01 -4.57
CA PRO A 119 -25.62 4.43 -5.86
C PRO A 119 -25.88 5.45 -6.99
N PRO A 120 -24.92 5.61 -7.92
CA PRO A 120 -25.12 6.53 -9.02
C PRO A 120 -26.25 6.08 -9.94
N ALA A 121 -26.93 7.02 -10.59
CA ALA A 121 -27.89 6.69 -11.63
C ALA A 121 -27.17 6.10 -12.84
N GLY A 122 -27.48 4.86 -13.20
CA GLY A 122 -26.86 4.12 -14.29
C GLY A 122 -25.60 3.37 -13.88
N THR A 123 -24.78 3.00 -14.85
CA THR A 123 -23.57 2.20 -14.65
C THR A 123 -22.40 3.05 -14.14
N ALA A 124 -21.40 2.39 -13.52
CA ALA A 124 -20.21 3.08 -12.98
C ALA A 124 -19.47 3.92 -14.04
N VAL A 125 -19.24 3.36 -15.23
CA VAL A 125 -18.55 4.08 -16.31
C VAL A 125 -19.36 5.27 -16.82
N ALA A 126 -20.67 5.10 -17.03
CA ALA A 126 -21.55 6.17 -17.49
C ALA A 126 -21.67 7.29 -16.44
N ALA A 127 -21.77 6.94 -15.16
CA ALA A 127 -21.84 7.91 -14.07
C ALA A 127 -20.52 8.70 -13.94
N TRP A 128 -19.38 8.00 -13.97
CA TRP A 128 -18.07 8.61 -13.97
C TRP A 128 -17.88 9.58 -15.15
N HIS A 129 -18.23 9.15 -16.36
CA HIS A 129 -18.07 9.99 -17.55
C HIS A 129 -18.90 11.29 -17.47
N ARG A 130 -20.14 11.20 -16.95
CA ARG A 130 -20.97 12.39 -16.71
C ARG A 130 -20.39 13.33 -15.66
N ALA A 131 -19.80 12.78 -14.60
CA ALA A 131 -19.20 13.59 -13.53
C ALA A 131 -17.91 14.29 -13.98
N GLU A 132 -17.03 13.57 -14.65
CA GLU A 132 -15.71 14.09 -15.06
C GLU A 132 -15.77 14.97 -16.32
N ARG A 133 -16.79 14.84 -17.15
CA ARG A 133 -17.01 15.63 -18.40
C ARG A 133 -15.79 15.64 -19.34
N ARG A 134 -15.07 14.50 -19.41
CA ARG A 134 -13.90 14.36 -20.28
C ARG A 134 -14.28 14.27 -21.75
N ALA A 135 -13.38 14.68 -22.63
CA ALA A 135 -13.53 14.45 -24.06
C ALA A 135 -13.64 12.93 -24.37
N PRO A 136 -14.47 12.50 -25.34
CA PRO A 136 -14.71 11.08 -25.61
C PRO A 136 -13.43 10.26 -25.81
N ALA A 137 -12.47 10.76 -26.59
CA ALA A 137 -11.20 10.07 -26.81
C ALA A 137 -10.37 9.91 -25.52
N GLU A 138 -10.37 10.91 -24.64
CA GLU A 138 -9.68 10.82 -23.35
C GLU A 138 -10.38 9.81 -22.42
N ALA A 139 -11.70 9.82 -22.36
CA ALA A 139 -12.47 8.87 -21.58
C ALA A 139 -12.22 7.43 -22.05
N TRP A 140 -12.26 7.20 -23.37
CA TRP A 140 -11.91 5.90 -23.95
C TRP A 140 -10.48 5.47 -23.61
N ARG A 141 -9.52 6.37 -23.71
CA ARG A 141 -8.14 6.05 -23.35
C ARG A 141 -8.02 5.53 -21.93
N ILE A 142 -8.67 6.18 -20.97
CA ILE A 142 -8.66 5.75 -19.57
C ILE A 142 -9.32 4.38 -19.41
N VAL A 143 -10.48 4.17 -20.03
CA VAL A 143 -11.19 2.88 -19.99
C VAL A 143 -10.33 1.76 -20.56
N LEU A 144 -9.76 1.95 -21.75
CA LEU A 144 -8.94 0.92 -22.40
C LEU A 144 -7.68 0.59 -21.61
N GLN A 145 -6.94 1.61 -21.15
CA GLN A 145 -5.75 1.39 -20.35
C GLN A 145 -6.07 0.71 -19.01
N LEU A 146 -7.17 1.08 -18.36
CA LEU A 146 -7.61 0.41 -17.13
C LEU A 146 -7.99 -1.05 -17.40
N THR A 147 -8.67 -1.33 -18.51
CA THR A 147 -8.95 -2.70 -18.95
C THR A 147 -7.67 -3.49 -19.14
N GLY A 148 -6.70 -2.96 -19.87
CA GLY A 148 -5.38 -3.58 -20.07
C GLY A 148 -4.66 -3.87 -18.76
N LEU A 149 -4.63 -2.88 -17.85
CA LEU A 149 -4.05 -3.04 -16.52
C LEU A 149 -4.68 -4.21 -15.76
N LEU A 150 -6.01 -4.26 -15.66
CA LEU A 150 -6.71 -5.29 -14.90
C LEU A 150 -6.49 -6.70 -15.47
N HIS A 151 -6.35 -6.85 -16.78
CA HIS A 151 -6.09 -8.12 -17.42
C HIS A 151 -4.63 -8.57 -17.38
N THR A 152 -3.68 -7.66 -17.15
CA THR A 152 -2.24 -7.96 -17.10
C THR A 152 -1.68 -8.00 -15.66
N THR A 153 -2.54 -7.94 -14.65
CA THR A 153 -2.12 -8.08 -13.25
C THR A 153 -1.48 -9.44 -12.99
N VAL A 154 -0.28 -9.43 -12.39
CA VAL A 154 0.42 -10.65 -11.98
C VAL A 154 -0.23 -11.25 -10.73
N HIS A 155 0.07 -12.51 -10.43
CA HIS A 155 -0.36 -13.11 -9.17
C HIS A 155 0.45 -12.52 -8.01
N LEU A 156 -0.26 -12.13 -6.97
CA LEU A 156 0.28 -11.75 -5.67
C LEU A 156 -0.18 -12.78 -4.62
N GLU A 157 0.53 -12.84 -3.51
CA GLU A 157 0.11 -13.68 -2.38
C GLU A 157 -1.27 -13.25 -1.86
N LEU A 158 -2.14 -14.22 -1.59
CA LEU A 158 -3.47 -13.96 -1.02
C LEU A 158 -3.33 -13.60 0.46
N LEU A 159 -3.41 -12.34 0.81
CA LEU A 159 -3.38 -11.88 2.21
C LEU A 159 -4.72 -12.07 2.91
N VAL A 160 -5.81 -11.99 2.15
CA VAL A 160 -7.18 -12.20 2.64
C VAL A 160 -7.98 -12.97 1.59
N PRO A 161 -9.05 -13.68 1.98
CA PRO A 161 -9.90 -14.37 1.01
C PRO A 161 -10.47 -13.40 -0.04
N PRO A 162 -10.46 -13.76 -1.33
CA PRO A 162 -11.11 -12.97 -2.38
C PRO A 162 -12.63 -13.04 -2.27
N PRO A 163 -13.38 -12.14 -2.96
CA PRO A 163 -14.85 -12.07 -2.88
C PRO A 163 -15.57 -13.39 -3.14
N SER A 164 -15.05 -14.25 -4.02
CA SER A 164 -15.60 -15.58 -4.30
C SER A 164 -15.61 -16.52 -3.08
N ARG A 165 -14.76 -16.26 -2.10
CA ARG A 165 -14.59 -17.08 -0.88
C ARG A 165 -15.17 -16.43 0.37
N TRP A 166 -15.84 -15.27 0.26
CA TRP A 166 -16.51 -14.66 1.42
C TRP A 166 -17.72 -15.48 1.82
N GLY A 167 -17.76 -15.88 3.11
CA GLY A 167 -18.88 -16.59 3.72
C GLY A 167 -20.11 -15.69 3.95
N ALA A 168 -21.05 -16.18 4.75
CA ALA A 168 -22.13 -15.36 5.29
C ALA A 168 -21.59 -14.23 6.18
N ALA A 169 -22.38 -13.16 6.37
CA ALA A 169 -21.99 -11.99 7.16
C ALA A 169 -21.36 -12.37 8.51
N ARG A 170 -20.19 -11.80 8.79
CA ARG A 170 -19.46 -12.05 10.05
C ARG A 170 -20.13 -11.33 11.22
N PRO A 171 -20.24 -11.96 12.39
CA PRO A 171 -20.45 -11.22 13.63
C PRO A 171 -19.23 -10.27 13.82
N ARG A 172 -19.49 -9.00 14.16
CA ARG A 172 -18.42 -8.06 14.50
C ARG A 172 -17.64 -8.64 15.69
N ALA A 173 -16.38 -8.97 15.46
CA ALA A 173 -15.47 -9.35 16.53
C ALA A 173 -15.14 -8.10 17.34
N THR A 174 -15.73 -7.96 18.51
CA THR A 174 -15.32 -7.03 19.54
C THR A 174 -14.31 -7.76 20.44
N GLY A 175 -13.03 -7.72 20.08
CA GLY A 175 -11.95 -8.23 20.94
C GLY A 175 -11.15 -7.07 21.53
N PRO A 176 -10.77 -7.10 22.82
CA PRO A 176 -9.97 -6.04 23.43
C PRO A 176 -8.51 -6.16 23.01
N VAL A 177 -7.98 -5.12 22.37
CA VAL A 177 -6.55 -4.90 22.13
C VAL A 177 -6.07 -3.93 23.21
N VAL A 178 -5.62 -4.42 24.38
CA VAL A 178 -5.41 -3.53 25.53
C VAL A 178 -3.94 -3.19 25.83
N ASP A 179 -2.95 -4.02 25.49
CA ASP A 179 -1.54 -3.75 25.86
C ASP A 179 -0.66 -3.23 24.72
N ASP A 180 -0.85 -3.71 23.51
CA ASP A 180 -0.15 -3.22 22.29
C ASP A 180 -0.42 -1.73 22.02
N ASP A 181 -1.59 -1.23 22.38
CA ASP A 181 -2.01 0.15 22.15
C ASP A 181 -1.21 1.18 22.98
N ARG A 182 -0.70 0.82 24.17
CA ARG A 182 0.07 1.76 25.01
C ARG A 182 1.49 1.98 24.48
N ALA A 183 2.16 0.92 24.04
CA ALA A 183 3.51 1.02 23.45
C ALA A 183 3.46 1.80 22.13
N LEU A 184 2.53 1.45 21.24
CA LEU A 184 2.30 2.14 19.98
C LEU A 184 1.93 3.62 20.18
N ARG A 185 1.11 3.97 21.18
CA ARG A 185 0.80 5.38 21.50
C ARG A 185 2.06 6.17 21.91
N ARG A 186 2.95 5.56 22.69
CA ARG A 186 4.23 6.21 23.07
C ARG A 186 5.14 6.39 21.87
N ILE A 187 5.26 5.38 21.01
CA ILE A 187 6.04 5.45 19.77
C ILE A 187 5.48 6.56 18.89
N ARG A 188 4.16 6.61 18.66
CA ARG A 188 3.49 7.70 17.91
C ARG A 188 3.80 9.08 18.48
N GLY A 189 3.76 9.23 19.80
CA GLY A 189 4.07 10.49 20.46
C GLY A 189 5.50 10.96 20.23
N LEU A 190 6.48 10.05 20.28
CA LEU A 190 7.89 10.37 19.99
C LEU A 190 8.10 10.73 18.52
N LEU A 191 7.50 9.99 17.59
CA LEU A 191 7.61 10.26 16.17
C LEU A 191 6.91 11.57 15.78
N ALA A 192 5.73 11.86 16.32
CA ALA A 192 5.06 13.13 16.11
C ALA A 192 5.89 14.33 16.60
N LYS A 193 6.61 14.16 17.71
CA LYS A 193 7.55 15.18 18.18
C LYS A 193 8.76 15.28 17.26
N ALA A 194 9.31 14.17 16.77
CA ALA A 194 10.42 14.17 15.80
C ALA A 194 10.04 14.87 14.48
N GLU A 195 8.80 14.75 14.05
CA GLU A 195 8.27 15.40 12.85
C GLU A 195 8.06 16.91 13.02
N SER A 196 7.78 17.37 14.25
CA SER A 196 7.45 18.76 14.55
C SER A 196 8.65 19.61 14.95
N THR A 197 9.78 19.01 15.35
CA THR A 197 10.96 19.75 15.77
C THR A 197 11.69 20.39 14.59
N ALA A 198 12.22 21.60 14.80
CA ALA A 198 13.08 22.28 13.83
C ALA A 198 14.55 21.84 13.92
N PHE A 199 14.92 21.05 14.93
CA PHE A 199 16.29 20.66 15.22
C PHE A 199 16.53 19.21 14.74
N PRO A 200 17.37 18.98 13.70
CA PRO A 200 17.64 17.65 13.18
C PRO A 200 18.15 16.65 14.21
N GLU A 201 19.00 17.11 15.13
CA GLU A 201 19.58 16.28 16.19
C GLU A 201 18.51 15.81 17.20
N GLU A 202 17.54 16.66 17.52
CA GLU A 202 16.40 16.27 18.37
C GLU A 202 15.50 15.27 17.66
N ALA A 203 15.20 15.48 16.37
CA ALA A 203 14.43 14.53 15.56
C ALA A 203 15.11 13.16 15.52
N GLU A 204 16.43 13.15 15.37
CA GLU A 204 17.26 11.95 15.39
C GLU A 204 17.19 11.22 16.74
N ALA A 205 17.34 11.94 17.86
CA ALA A 205 17.28 11.37 19.21
C ALA A 205 15.89 10.79 19.52
N LEU A 206 14.82 11.47 19.12
CA LEU A 206 13.45 11.00 19.30
C LEU A 206 13.15 9.76 18.47
N THR A 207 13.65 9.71 17.24
CA THR A 207 13.53 8.54 16.36
C THR A 207 14.30 7.34 16.91
N ALA A 208 15.52 7.54 17.42
CA ALA A 208 16.30 6.49 18.08
C ALA A 208 15.58 5.96 19.33
N LYS A 209 14.94 6.85 20.11
CA LYS A 209 14.16 6.45 21.29
C LYS A 209 12.89 5.68 20.89
N ALA A 210 12.24 6.03 19.79
CA ALA A 210 11.13 5.26 19.24
C ALA A 210 11.58 3.84 18.87
N GLN A 211 12.71 3.71 18.15
CA GLN A 211 13.29 2.41 17.79
C GLN A 211 13.66 1.57 19.02
N GLU A 212 14.26 2.18 20.04
CA GLU A 212 14.58 1.50 21.31
C GLU A 212 13.31 0.90 21.95
N LEU A 213 12.20 1.65 21.97
CA LEU A 213 10.92 1.17 22.49
C LEU A 213 10.34 0.02 21.65
N MET A 214 10.43 0.11 20.33
CA MET A 214 9.99 -0.96 19.41
C MET A 214 10.75 -2.24 19.67
N THR A 215 12.09 -2.18 19.70
CA THR A 215 12.96 -3.33 19.97
C THR A 215 12.71 -3.92 21.34
N ARG A 216 12.55 -3.08 22.38
CA ARG A 216 12.26 -3.53 23.74
C ARG A 216 10.94 -4.26 23.80
N HIS A 217 9.89 -3.72 23.18
CA HIS A 217 8.57 -4.35 23.14
C HIS A 217 8.61 -5.70 22.42
N ALA A 218 9.30 -5.81 21.29
CA ALA A 218 9.47 -7.07 20.56
C ALA A 218 10.22 -8.13 21.40
N VAL A 219 11.29 -7.73 22.10
CA VAL A 219 12.04 -8.64 23.00
C VAL A 219 11.20 -9.07 24.19
N ASP A 220 10.47 -8.16 24.82
CA ASP A 220 9.59 -8.48 25.95
C ASP A 220 8.46 -9.44 25.52
N ALA A 221 7.84 -9.22 24.38
CA ALA A 221 6.84 -10.11 23.80
C ALA A 221 7.40 -11.50 23.49
N ALA A 222 8.61 -11.58 22.94
CA ALA A 222 9.29 -12.84 22.67
C ALA A 222 9.65 -13.64 23.96
N LEU A 223 9.98 -12.94 25.04
CA LEU A 223 10.30 -13.57 26.34
C LEU A 223 9.04 -14.03 27.10
N LEU A 224 7.90 -13.36 26.91
CA LEU A 224 6.62 -13.70 27.54
C LEU A 224 5.89 -14.82 26.79
N GLY A 225 6.23 -15.06 25.54
CA GLY A 225 5.71 -16.19 24.77
C GLY A 225 6.23 -17.50 25.35
N ASP A 226 5.36 -18.32 25.94
CA ASP A 226 5.63 -19.58 26.69
C ASP A 226 6.27 -20.70 25.86
N GLY A 227 7.13 -20.43 24.89
CA GLY A 227 7.79 -21.47 24.09
C GLY A 227 6.83 -22.45 23.38
N SER A 228 5.54 -22.18 23.44
CA SER A 228 4.50 -22.98 22.78
C SER A 228 4.57 -22.78 21.27
N PRO A 229 4.65 -23.86 20.46
CA PRO A 229 4.71 -23.74 19.00
C PRO A 229 3.45 -23.14 18.36
N SER A 230 2.43 -22.86 19.15
CA SER A 230 1.10 -22.43 18.69
C SER A 230 0.88 -20.94 18.78
N GLY A 231 1.85 -20.08 18.32
CA GLY A 231 1.37 -18.75 18.23
C GLY A 231 2.28 -17.56 18.07
N ILE A 232 3.34 -17.63 17.34
CA ILE A 232 3.83 -16.38 16.73
C ILE A 232 2.81 -16.02 15.65
N ASP A 233 1.94 -15.04 15.92
CA ASP A 233 0.95 -14.51 14.96
C ASP A 233 1.70 -13.72 13.86
N VAL A 234 2.19 -14.47 12.87
CA VAL A 234 2.83 -13.89 11.69
C VAL A 234 1.75 -13.35 10.79
N ASP A 235 1.78 -12.09 10.54
CA ASP A 235 0.87 -11.37 9.63
C ASP A 235 1.64 -10.85 8.40
N THR A 236 0.90 -10.45 7.40
CA THR A 236 1.45 -9.93 6.14
C THR A 236 0.75 -8.63 5.77
N ARG A 237 1.53 -7.61 5.41
CA ARG A 237 0.99 -6.30 5.06
C ARG A 237 1.63 -5.76 3.78
N ARG A 238 0.82 -5.10 2.94
CA ARG A 238 1.32 -4.38 1.76
C ARG A 238 1.48 -2.91 2.03
N VAL A 239 2.63 -2.40 1.57
CA VAL A 239 2.96 -0.97 1.60
C VAL A 239 3.13 -0.48 0.17
N HIS A 240 2.40 0.58 -0.19
CA HIS A 240 2.47 1.18 -1.51
C HIS A 240 3.52 2.28 -1.54
N VAL A 241 4.55 2.10 -2.35
CA VAL A 241 5.64 3.06 -2.48
C VAL A 241 5.46 3.88 -3.75
N ALA A 242 4.91 5.08 -3.58
CA ALA A 242 4.61 5.98 -4.68
C ALA A 242 5.88 6.63 -5.27
N ASP A 243 5.86 6.88 -6.60
CA ASP A 243 6.82 7.73 -7.27
C ASP A 243 6.70 9.21 -6.80
N PRO A 244 7.70 10.03 -6.98
CA PRO A 244 9.04 9.70 -7.48
C PRO A 244 9.93 9.04 -6.42
N TYR A 245 11.06 8.47 -6.88
CA TYR A 245 12.11 7.90 -6.04
C TYR A 245 11.70 6.61 -5.28
N ALA A 246 10.79 5.81 -5.84
CA ALA A 246 10.30 4.58 -5.21
C ALA A 246 11.43 3.67 -4.72
N ARG A 247 12.52 3.52 -5.51
CA ARG A 247 13.68 2.69 -5.10
C ARG A 247 14.34 3.18 -3.80
N ALA A 248 14.55 4.50 -3.64
CA ALA A 248 15.16 5.05 -2.43
C ALA A 248 14.23 4.91 -1.21
N LYS A 249 12.94 5.13 -1.41
CA LYS A 249 11.91 4.92 -0.37
C LYS A 249 11.82 3.46 0.05
N THR A 250 11.90 2.51 -0.91
CA THR A 250 11.91 1.08 -0.60
C THR A 250 13.17 0.67 0.15
N GLN A 251 14.32 1.28 -0.16
CA GLN A 251 15.56 1.03 0.59
C GLN A 251 15.42 1.51 2.04
N LEU A 252 14.79 2.66 2.28
CA LEU A 252 14.46 3.14 3.62
C LEU A 252 13.51 2.18 4.34
N LEU A 253 12.43 1.74 3.67
CA LEU A 253 11.51 0.75 4.22
C LEU A 253 12.21 -0.56 4.57
N GLY A 254 13.13 -1.03 3.70
CA GLY A 254 13.94 -2.22 3.96
C GLY A 254 14.80 -2.10 5.20
N ALA A 255 15.47 -0.96 5.39
CA ALA A 255 16.28 -0.70 6.57
C ALA A 255 15.44 -0.67 7.85
N VAL A 256 14.25 -0.07 7.82
CA VAL A 256 13.31 -0.06 8.95
C VAL A 256 12.79 -1.47 9.24
N ALA A 257 12.41 -2.22 8.21
CA ALA A 257 11.92 -3.60 8.35
C ALA A 257 12.99 -4.51 8.97
N GLU A 258 14.22 -4.45 8.44
CA GLU A 258 15.36 -5.24 8.94
C GLU A 258 15.66 -4.95 10.41
N ALA A 259 15.67 -3.68 10.82
CA ALA A 259 15.91 -3.27 12.21
C ALA A 259 14.83 -3.80 13.18
N ASN A 260 13.66 -4.15 12.69
CA ASN A 260 12.53 -4.65 13.48
C ASN A 260 12.19 -6.13 13.21
N GLY A 261 13.09 -6.90 12.61
CA GLY A 261 12.90 -8.33 12.36
C GLY A 261 11.80 -8.64 11.33
N VAL A 262 11.38 -7.67 10.54
CA VAL A 262 10.34 -7.81 9.51
C VAL A 262 10.99 -8.12 8.16
N ARG A 263 10.46 -9.11 7.46
CA ARG A 263 10.88 -9.45 6.09
C ARG A 263 10.17 -8.58 5.07
N LEU A 264 10.90 -8.15 4.02
CA LEU A 264 10.37 -7.33 2.94
C LEU A 264 10.53 -8.03 1.59
N VAL A 265 9.44 -8.13 0.83
CA VAL A 265 9.43 -8.56 -0.57
C VAL A 265 9.03 -7.38 -1.45
N TRP A 266 9.86 -7.01 -2.42
CA TRP A 266 9.63 -5.85 -3.27
C TRP A 266 9.21 -6.23 -4.69
N TYR A 267 8.03 -5.78 -5.11
CA TYR A 267 7.53 -5.89 -6.48
C TYR A 267 7.84 -4.59 -7.25
N GLN A 268 9.07 -4.51 -7.77
CA GLN A 268 9.62 -3.27 -8.34
C GLN A 268 8.71 -2.63 -9.42
N GLY A 269 8.18 -3.43 -10.34
CA GLY A 269 7.31 -2.94 -11.43
C GLY A 269 5.99 -2.36 -10.93
N LEU A 270 5.51 -2.83 -9.79
CA LEU A 270 4.22 -2.42 -9.21
C LEU A 270 4.34 -1.26 -8.21
N GLY A 271 5.52 -1.03 -7.64
CA GLY A 271 5.67 -0.09 -6.53
C GLY A 271 5.01 -0.60 -5.24
N ILE A 272 4.92 -1.92 -5.06
CA ILE A 272 4.31 -2.58 -3.90
C ILE A 272 5.40 -3.33 -3.13
N ALA A 273 5.46 -3.13 -1.83
CA ALA A 273 6.25 -3.93 -0.90
C ALA A 273 5.31 -4.79 -0.05
N THR A 274 5.65 -6.06 0.14
CA THR A 274 5.00 -6.95 1.10
C THR A 274 5.90 -7.12 2.30
N LEU A 275 5.41 -6.76 3.48
CA LEU A 275 6.05 -6.96 4.76
C LEU A 275 5.49 -8.22 5.42
N VAL A 276 6.36 -9.04 6.01
CA VAL A 276 6.00 -10.27 6.74
C VAL A 276 6.67 -10.24 8.10
N GLY A 277 5.89 -10.35 9.17
CA GLY A 277 6.39 -10.28 10.54
C GLY A 277 5.28 -10.40 11.57
N VAL A 278 5.60 -10.19 12.84
CA VAL A 278 4.61 -10.10 13.90
C VAL A 278 3.75 -8.85 13.73
N ARG A 279 2.46 -8.93 13.98
CA ARG A 279 1.51 -7.83 13.76
C ARG A 279 1.95 -6.51 14.39
N ALA A 280 2.36 -6.55 15.67
CA ALA A 280 2.82 -5.36 16.38
C ALA A 280 4.06 -4.72 15.72
N ASP A 281 4.99 -5.55 15.22
CA ASP A 281 6.18 -5.08 14.53
C ASP A 281 5.84 -4.49 13.16
N LEU A 282 4.87 -5.06 12.44
CA LEU A 282 4.37 -4.50 11.19
C LEU A 282 3.77 -3.11 11.39
N ASP A 283 2.94 -2.92 12.43
CA ASP A 283 2.35 -1.63 12.78
C ASP A 283 3.41 -0.59 13.12
N ALA A 284 4.43 -1.00 13.88
CA ALA A 284 5.55 -0.15 14.27
C ALA A 284 6.43 0.24 13.06
N VAL A 285 6.73 -0.73 12.17
CA VAL A 285 7.51 -0.49 10.92
C VAL A 285 6.80 0.51 10.03
N GLU A 286 5.50 0.37 9.81
CA GLU A 286 4.72 1.27 8.95
C GLU A 286 4.69 2.69 9.52
N LEU A 287 4.49 2.81 10.82
CA LEU A 287 4.49 4.09 11.53
C LEU A 287 5.85 4.79 11.44
N LEU A 288 6.95 4.06 11.71
CA LEU A 288 8.30 4.61 11.64
C LEU A 288 8.69 4.98 10.20
N PHE A 289 8.35 4.14 9.23
CA PHE A 289 8.60 4.43 7.82
C PHE A 289 7.88 5.71 7.36
N THR A 290 6.61 5.87 7.73
CA THR A 290 5.82 7.06 7.38
C THR A 290 6.43 8.32 8.00
N SER A 291 6.81 8.27 9.27
CA SER A 291 7.50 9.36 9.95
C SER A 291 8.84 9.72 9.30
N LEU A 292 9.65 8.73 8.95
CA LEU A 292 10.94 8.96 8.29
C LEU A 292 10.78 9.53 6.86
N LEU A 293 9.71 9.17 6.14
CA LEU A 293 9.40 9.79 4.85
C LEU A 293 9.10 11.29 5.01
N LEU A 294 8.41 11.68 6.07
CA LEU A 294 8.14 13.08 6.36
C LEU A 294 9.44 13.83 6.75
N GLN A 295 10.23 13.24 7.64
CA GLN A 295 11.51 13.81 8.08
C GLN A 295 12.49 13.99 6.90
N VAL A 296 12.62 13.00 6.00
CA VAL A 296 13.50 13.12 4.83
C VAL A 296 13.00 14.18 3.85
N ALA A 297 11.70 14.37 3.70
CA ALA A 297 11.15 15.43 2.86
C ALA A 297 11.50 16.82 3.41
N GLN A 298 11.42 17.00 4.73
CA GLN A 298 11.81 18.23 5.41
C GLN A 298 13.31 18.49 5.30
N ALA A 299 14.15 17.46 5.53
CA ALA A 299 15.60 17.56 5.42
C ALA A 299 16.04 17.89 3.98
N LEU A 300 15.41 17.27 2.98
CA LEU A 300 15.66 17.58 1.56
C LEU A 300 15.29 19.02 1.23
N ALA A 301 14.14 19.49 1.68
CA ALA A 301 13.72 20.88 1.48
C ALA A 301 14.66 21.88 2.16
N ALA A 302 15.21 21.56 3.33
CA ALA A 302 16.22 22.36 4.01
C ALA A 302 17.55 22.40 3.22
N ALA A 303 18.03 21.26 2.74
CA ALA A 303 19.24 21.17 1.91
C ALA A 303 19.09 21.96 0.60
N GLU A 304 17.93 21.90 -0.05
CA GLU A 304 17.65 22.67 -1.26
C GLU A 304 17.67 24.18 -1.03
N ARG A 305 17.21 24.65 0.13
CA ARG A 305 17.29 26.08 0.50
C ARG A 305 18.73 26.54 0.75
N GLN A 306 19.58 25.70 1.33
CA GLN A 306 20.97 26.03 1.63
C GLN A 306 21.87 26.04 0.40
N GLU A 307 21.71 25.06 -0.51
CA GLU A 307 22.59 24.88 -1.67
C GLU A 307 22.10 25.58 -2.94
N GLY A 308 20.88 26.11 -2.97
CA GLY A 308 20.34 26.86 -4.09
C GLY A 308 20.02 25.97 -5.32
N ARG A 309 20.13 26.56 -6.55
CA ARG A 309 19.69 25.91 -7.80
C ARG A 309 20.38 24.56 -8.12
N ARG A 310 21.59 24.31 -7.61
CA ARG A 310 22.31 23.04 -7.86
C ARG A 310 21.68 21.85 -7.17
N SER A 311 21.01 22.05 -6.04
CA SER A 311 20.37 21.02 -5.24
C SER A 311 18.98 20.61 -5.72
N SER A 312 18.37 21.36 -6.66
CA SER A 312 17.04 21.05 -7.18
C SER A 312 17.02 19.96 -8.26
N SER A 313 18.17 19.41 -8.65
CA SER A 313 18.25 18.39 -9.70
C SER A 313 17.66 17.05 -9.24
N ARG A 314 17.08 16.28 -10.18
CA ARG A 314 16.60 14.92 -9.91
C ARG A 314 17.70 14.00 -9.38
N THR A 315 18.93 14.20 -9.85
CA THR A 315 20.10 13.43 -9.42
C THR A 315 20.45 13.72 -7.97
N PHE A 316 20.48 15.00 -7.57
CA PHE A 316 20.72 15.40 -6.19
C PHE A 316 19.68 14.79 -5.25
N ARG A 317 18.39 15.00 -5.54
CA ARG A 317 17.29 14.46 -4.73
C ARG A 317 17.37 12.94 -4.55
N ARG A 318 17.69 12.22 -5.64
CA ARG A 318 17.87 10.78 -5.60
C ARG A 318 19.06 10.38 -4.72
N ALA A 319 20.22 11.03 -4.88
CA ALA A 319 21.40 10.76 -4.09
C ALA A 319 21.19 11.07 -2.61
N PHE A 320 20.53 12.20 -2.31
CA PHE A 320 20.16 12.59 -0.95
C PHE A 320 19.28 11.53 -0.26
N LEU A 321 18.21 11.10 -0.93
CA LEU A 321 17.29 10.09 -0.38
C LEU A 321 17.98 8.74 -0.17
N LEU A 322 18.89 8.32 -1.06
CA LEU A 322 19.66 7.09 -0.90
C LEU A 322 20.65 7.19 0.28
N GLY A 323 21.37 8.31 0.38
CA GLY A 323 22.27 8.56 1.50
C GLY A 323 21.53 8.63 2.85
N TYR A 324 20.38 9.28 2.87
CA TYR A 324 19.51 9.32 4.05
C TYR A 324 19.06 7.92 4.47
N ALA A 325 18.55 7.11 3.53
CA ALA A 325 18.11 5.75 3.81
C ALA A 325 19.26 4.87 4.38
N HIS A 326 20.45 5.00 3.83
CA HIS A 326 21.63 4.30 4.32
C HIS A 326 21.99 4.72 5.75
N ARG A 327 22.10 6.02 6.00
CA ARG A 327 22.42 6.56 7.34
C ARG A 327 21.40 6.18 8.41
N ILE A 328 20.10 6.23 8.06
CA ILE A 328 19.04 5.78 8.97
C ILE A 328 19.19 4.29 9.27
N GLY A 329 19.47 3.45 8.26
CA GLY A 329 19.70 2.01 8.45
C GLY A 329 20.82 1.72 9.44
N GLU A 330 21.98 2.38 9.30
CA GLU A 330 23.10 2.25 10.24
C GLU A 330 22.70 2.61 11.68
N ARG A 331 21.96 3.70 11.85
CA ARG A 331 21.53 4.19 13.18
C ARG A 331 20.49 3.28 13.83
N LEU A 332 19.53 2.81 13.07
CA LEU A 332 18.53 1.86 13.58
C LEU A 332 19.19 0.54 14.00
N ALA A 333 20.16 0.05 13.22
CA ALA A 333 20.93 -1.15 13.55
C ALA A 333 21.75 -0.99 14.83
N VAL A 334 22.33 0.19 15.10
CA VAL A 334 23.02 0.49 16.36
C VAL A 334 22.00 0.48 17.53
N ALA A 335 20.91 1.23 17.42
CA ALA A 335 19.89 1.31 18.46
C ALA A 335 19.30 -0.06 18.82
N THR A 336 19.09 -0.92 17.83
CA THR A 336 18.59 -2.29 18.04
C THR A 336 19.62 -3.16 18.77
N ARG A 337 20.89 -3.12 18.38
CA ARG A 337 21.97 -3.89 19.02
C ARG A 337 22.12 -3.51 20.48
N ASP A 338 22.14 -2.21 20.79
CA ASP A 338 22.33 -1.71 22.16
C ASP A 338 21.24 -2.25 23.11
N VAL A 339 19.99 -2.35 22.64
CA VAL A 339 18.88 -2.92 23.42
C VAL A 339 19.07 -4.43 23.63
N VAL A 340 19.41 -5.17 22.58
CA VAL A 340 19.59 -6.64 22.65
C VAL A 340 20.75 -6.99 23.57
N ASP A 341 21.88 -6.29 23.47
CA ASP A 341 23.06 -6.53 24.31
C ASP A 341 22.82 -6.17 25.77
N SER A 342 22.13 -5.06 26.04
CA SER A 342 21.72 -4.68 27.40
C SER A 342 20.84 -5.73 28.06
N ARG A 343 19.92 -6.35 27.29
CA ARG A 343 19.03 -7.42 27.81
C ARG A 343 19.78 -8.74 28.04
N ARG A 344 20.71 -9.11 27.14
CA ARG A 344 21.56 -10.29 27.31
C ARG A 344 22.43 -10.18 28.56
N GLY A 345 23.05 -9.04 28.78
CA GLY A 345 23.83 -8.77 30.00
C GLY A 345 23.01 -8.89 31.28
N GLY A 346 21.76 -8.39 31.27
CA GLY A 346 20.84 -8.51 32.41
C GLY A 346 20.42 -9.95 32.74
N LEU A 347 20.23 -10.80 31.74
CA LEU A 347 19.89 -12.21 31.92
C LEU A 347 21.07 -13.02 32.52
N ILE A 348 22.29 -12.79 32.06
CA ILE A 348 23.50 -13.47 32.56
C ILE A 348 23.76 -13.09 34.01
N THR A 349 23.56 -11.83 34.41
CA THR A 349 23.70 -11.39 35.82
C THR A 349 22.62 -11.95 36.72
N ALA A 350 21.40 -12.16 36.25
CA ALA A 350 20.32 -12.76 37.03
C ALA A 350 20.57 -14.27 37.28
N GLU A 351 21.07 -15.00 36.27
CA GLU A 351 21.44 -16.45 36.44
C GLU A 351 22.62 -16.65 37.39
N THR A 352 23.63 -15.76 37.35
CA THR A 352 24.79 -15.83 38.24
C THR A 352 24.43 -15.49 39.70
N SER A 353 23.49 -14.55 39.91
CA SER A 353 23.02 -14.15 41.24
C SER A 353 22.11 -15.20 41.88
N GLY A 354 21.36 -15.97 41.08
CA GLY A 354 20.50 -17.05 41.55
C GLY A 354 21.24 -18.33 41.99
N ARG A 355 22.51 -18.51 41.55
CA ARG A 355 23.37 -19.65 41.93
C ARG A 355 24.17 -19.43 43.19
N SER A 356 24.34 -18.23 43.68
CA SER A 356 25.11 -17.93 44.89
C SER A 356 24.29 -17.87 46.19
N GLY A 357 22.98 -18.12 46.14
CA GLY A 357 22.07 -18.10 47.28
C GLY A 357 21.70 -19.48 47.87
N GLY A 358 22.35 -20.56 47.45
CA GLY A 358 22.10 -21.94 47.90
C GLY A 358 23.36 -22.62 48.42
N ALA A 359 23.88 -22.16 49.57
CA ALA A 359 24.88 -22.86 50.34
C ALA A 359 24.56 -22.71 51.83
#